data_432e1aee2ed330ffe1ad429f5f5a1f5d
#
_entry.id   432e1aee2ed330ffe1ad429f5f5a1f5d
#
_cell.length_a   1.000
_cell.length_b   1.000
_cell.length_c   1.000
_cell.angle_alpha   90.00
_cell.angle_beta   90.00
_cell.angle_gamma   90.00
#
_symmetry.space_group_name_H-M   'P 1'
#
loop_
_entity.id
_entity.type
_entity.pdbx_description
1 polymer ?
#
loop_
_entity_poly.entity_id
_entity_poly.type
_entity_poly.pdbx_seq_one_letter_code
_entity_poly.pdbx_strand_id
1 'polypeptide(L)'
;MNTPTQVFTVTRADLVKYAGASGDQNPIHQDEGVATSVGLPGVIAHGMYTMALAARAVSTWVPDAELVSFGCKFTNPVVVPADGGVELEVSGEVKASAERDAATDALTTVALTVTCGGQKVLGMPKAVLRG
;
A
#
# COMPACT_ATOMS: atom_id res chain seq x y z
N MET A 1 1.15 -8.89 18.44
CA MET A 1 0.00 -7.98 18.71
C MET A 1 -0.58 -7.51 17.39
N ASN A 2 -1.87 -7.70 17.20
CA ASN A 2 -2.53 -7.30 15.95
C ASN A 2 -3.00 -5.85 16.01
N THR A 3 -2.91 -5.16 14.88
CA THR A 3 -3.41 -3.79 14.75
C THR A 3 -4.88 -3.79 14.34
N PRO A 4 -5.63 -2.70 14.62
CA PRO A 4 -6.95 -2.56 14.00
C PRO A 4 -6.81 -2.41 12.49
N THR A 5 -7.78 -2.96 11.74
CA THR A 5 -7.80 -2.84 10.28
C THR A 5 -8.07 -1.40 9.88
N GLN A 6 -7.26 -0.87 8.96
CA GLN A 6 -7.50 0.42 8.31
C GLN A 6 -8.13 0.16 6.94
N VAL A 7 -9.12 0.95 6.60
CA VAL A 7 -9.80 0.86 5.29
C VAL A 7 -9.61 2.16 4.55
N PHE A 8 -9.10 2.08 3.32
CA PHE A 8 -8.93 3.23 2.44
C PHE A 8 -9.78 3.05 1.21
N THR A 9 -10.57 4.06 0.87
CA THR A 9 -11.32 4.08 -0.39
C THR A 9 -10.44 4.66 -1.47
N VAL A 10 -10.27 3.93 -2.57
CA VAL A 10 -9.47 4.36 -3.73
C VAL A 10 -10.40 4.62 -4.89
N THR A 11 -10.35 5.84 -5.45
CA THR A 11 -11.15 6.27 -6.59
C THR A 11 -10.27 6.64 -7.76
N ARG A 12 -10.84 6.74 -8.97
CA ARG A 12 -10.07 7.21 -10.13
C ARG A 12 -9.58 8.64 -9.97
N ALA A 13 -10.33 9.49 -9.25
CA ALA A 13 -9.88 10.84 -8.93
C ALA A 13 -8.59 10.83 -8.08
N ASP A 14 -8.48 9.87 -7.17
CA ASP A 14 -7.25 9.70 -6.37
C ASP A 14 -6.07 9.35 -7.27
N LEU A 15 -6.26 8.50 -8.27
CA LEU A 15 -5.20 8.10 -9.19
C LEU A 15 -4.72 9.28 -10.05
N VAL A 16 -5.63 10.15 -10.48
CA VAL A 16 -5.28 11.36 -11.22
C VAL A 16 -4.44 12.29 -10.34
N LYS A 17 -4.83 12.48 -9.10
CA LYS A 17 -4.06 13.31 -8.14
C LYS A 17 -2.67 12.72 -7.89
N TYR A 18 -2.61 11.41 -7.70
CA TYR A 18 -1.33 10.74 -7.45
C TYR A 18 -0.42 10.83 -8.68
N ALA A 19 -0.96 10.64 -9.88
CA ALA A 19 -0.20 10.79 -11.12
C ALA A 19 0.44 12.18 -11.23
N GLY A 20 -0.32 13.22 -10.89
CA GLY A 20 0.19 14.60 -10.88
C GLY A 20 1.27 14.82 -9.84
N ALA A 21 1.11 14.25 -8.64
CA ALA A 21 2.05 14.44 -7.53
C ALA A 21 3.34 13.63 -7.72
N SER A 22 3.23 12.41 -8.24
CA SER A 22 4.37 11.50 -8.40
C SER A 22 5.11 11.64 -9.72
N GLY A 23 4.45 12.22 -10.73
CA GLY A 23 4.96 12.27 -12.10
C GLY A 23 4.73 10.99 -12.88
N ASP A 24 4.11 9.97 -12.30
CA ASP A 24 3.79 8.72 -12.99
C ASP A 24 2.47 8.87 -13.74
N GLN A 25 2.56 9.27 -15.01
CA GLN A 25 1.43 9.54 -15.90
C GLN A 25 1.12 8.36 -16.82
N ASN A 26 1.53 7.14 -16.46
CA ASN A 26 1.25 5.97 -17.29
C ASN A 26 -0.28 5.84 -17.47
N PRO A 27 -0.78 5.80 -18.70
CA PRO A 27 -2.22 5.83 -18.98
C PRO A 27 -2.98 4.60 -18.46
N ILE A 28 -2.33 3.52 -18.09
CA ILE A 28 -3.01 2.36 -17.48
C ILE A 28 -3.70 2.72 -16.15
N HIS A 29 -3.32 3.82 -15.53
CA HIS A 29 -3.90 4.31 -14.29
C HIS A 29 -5.02 5.33 -14.51
N GLN A 30 -5.32 5.70 -15.76
CA GLN A 30 -6.27 6.77 -16.05
C GLN A 30 -7.21 6.45 -17.22
N ASP A 31 -6.82 5.58 -18.14
CA ASP A 31 -7.56 5.30 -19.39
C ASP A 31 -7.93 3.82 -19.47
N GLU A 32 -9.21 3.51 -19.41
CA GLU A 32 -9.71 2.15 -19.45
C GLU A 32 -9.41 1.44 -20.76
N GLY A 33 -9.53 2.15 -21.88
CA GLY A 33 -9.22 1.60 -23.20
C GLY A 33 -7.76 1.19 -23.33
N VAL A 34 -6.84 2.00 -22.80
CA VAL A 34 -5.42 1.67 -22.79
C VAL A 34 -5.15 0.50 -21.85
N ALA A 35 -5.72 0.52 -20.65
CA ALA A 35 -5.53 -0.56 -19.69
C ALA A 35 -6.00 -1.91 -20.25
N THR A 36 -7.19 -1.96 -20.84
CA THR A 36 -7.73 -3.19 -21.41
C THR A 36 -6.93 -3.64 -22.64
N SER A 37 -6.41 -2.70 -23.45
CA SER A 37 -5.63 -3.01 -24.64
C SER A 37 -4.31 -3.74 -24.31
N VAL A 38 -3.77 -3.55 -23.11
CA VAL A 38 -2.55 -4.23 -22.66
C VAL A 38 -2.84 -5.45 -21.78
N GLY A 39 -4.09 -5.91 -21.73
CA GLY A 39 -4.48 -7.13 -21.04
C GLY A 39 -4.91 -6.97 -19.60
N LEU A 40 -5.08 -5.73 -19.10
CA LEU A 40 -5.57 -5.47 -17.76
C LEU A 40 -7.09 -5.51 -17.72
N PRO A 41 -7.70 -5.87 -16.58
CA PRO A 41 -9.17 -5.90 -16.46
C PRO A 41 -9.82 -4.51 -16.46
N GLY A 42 -9.06 -3.45 -16.27
CA GLY A 42 -9.52 -2.08 -16.24
C GLY A 42 -8.41 -1.16 -15.74
N VAL A 43 -8.77 0.07 -15.38
CA VAL A 43 -7.82 1.02 -14.78
C VAL A 43 -7.36 0.46 -13.44
N ILE A 44 -6.05 0.48 -13.19
CA ILE A 44 -5.45 -0.02 -11.95
C ILE A 44 -4.76 1.11 -11.19
N ALA A 45 -4.71 0.96 -9.87
CA ALA A 45 -3.97 1.88 -9.02
C ALA A 45 -2.45 1.72 -9.23
N HIS A 46 -1.72 2.82 -9.08
CA HIS A 46 -0.25 2.76 -9.04
C HIS A 46 0.17 1.86 -7.88
N GLY A 47 1.11 0.95 -8.13
CA GLY A 47 1.65 0.10 -7.06
C GLY A 47 2.21 0.91 -5.91
N MET A 48 2.95 1.97 -6.21
CA MET A 48 3.52 2.85 -5.20
C MET A 48 2.46 3.61 -4.40
N TYR A 49 1.30 3.90 -5.00
CA TYR A 49 0.19 4.50 -4.27
C TYR A 49 -0.39 3.53 -3.24
N THR A 50 -0.59 2.28 -3.63
CA THR A 50 -1.05 1.22 -2.72
C THR A 50 -0.04 1.03 -1.57
N MET A 51 1.24 1.01 -1.88
CA MET A 51 2.30 0.91 -0.89
C MET A 51 2.31 2.12 0.07
N ALA A 52 2.07 3.32 -0.46
CA ALA A 52 2.00 4.53 0.36
C ALA A 52 0.81 4.51 1.34
N LEU A 53 -0.34 3.98 0.92
CA LEU A 53 -1.49 3.82 1.82
C LEU A 53 -1.18 2.82 2.93
N ALA A 54 -0.50 1.73 2.62
CA ALA A 54 -0.06 0.76 3.63
C ALA A 54 0.91 1.41 4.64
N ALA A 55 1.85 2.22 4.16
CA ALA A 55 2.77 2.95 5.03
C ALA A 55 2.02 3.97 5.91
N ARG A 56 1.00 4.61 5.36
CA ARG A 56 0.14 5.52 6.13
C ARG A 56 -0.57 4.82 7.28
N ALA A 57 -1.05 3.59 7.05
CA ALA A 57 -1.65 2.79 8.12
C ALA A 57 -0.65 2.54 9.24
N VAL A 58 0.59 2.19 8.91
CA VAL A 58 1.66 1.99 9.90
C VAL A 58 1.88 3.26 10.72
N SER A 59 1.94 4.42 10.08
CA SER A 59 2.11 5.70 10.77
C SER A 59 0.95 6.02 11.72
N THR A 60 -0.26 5.58 11.38
CA THR A 60 -1.44 5.75 12.24
C THR A 60 -1.35 4.84 13.46
N TRP A 61 -0.89 3.60 13.29
CA TRP A 61 -0.78 2.65 14.40
C TRP A 61 0.38 2.98 15.34
N VAL A 62 1.48 3.51 14.81
CA VAL A 62 2.72 3.77 15.58
C VAL A 62 3.21 5.19 15.25
N PRO A 63 2.48 6.23 15.70
CA PRO A 63 2.74 7.61 15.25
C PRO A 63 4.09 8.18 15.69
N ASP A 64 4.65 7.67 16.77
CA ASP A 64 5.91 8.19 17.32
C ASP A 64 7.15 7.43 16.83
N ALA A 65 6.94 6.38 16.04
CA ALA A 65 8.04 5.58 15.51
C ALA A 65 8.53 6.11 14.18
N GLU A 66 9.82 5.91 13.92
CA GLU A 66 10.44 6.25 12.65
C GLU A 66 10.38 5.04 11.71
N LEU A 67 9.88 5.23 10.49
CA LEU A 67 9.90 4.19 9.48
C LEU A 67 11.31 4.08 8.90
N VAL A 68 11.98 2.98 9.20
CA VAL A 68 13.34 2.71 8.73
C VAL A 68 13.34 2.12 7.33
N SER A 69 12.46 1.16 7.09
CA SER A 69 12.33 0.53 5.78
C SER A 69 10.92 0.01 5.56
N PHE A 70 10.52 -0.07 4.31
CA PHE A 70 9.27 -0.68 3.89
C PHE A 70 9.52 -1.43 2.60
N GLY A 71 9.18 -2.70 2.56
CA GLY A 71 9.35 -3.53 1.37
C GLY A 71 8.12 -4.37 1.12
N CYS A 72 7.87 -4.67 -0.14
CA CYS A 72 6.78 -5.55 -0.55
C CYS A 72 7.00 -6.01 -2.00
N LYS A 73 6.15 -6.94 -2.43
CA LYS A 73 6.01 -7.32 -3.84
C LYS A 73 4.62 -6.90 -4.30
N PHE A 74 4.50 -6.50 -5.56
CA PHE A 74 3.20 -6.22 -6.15
C PHE A 74 2.65 -7.53 -6.73
N THR A 75 1.51 -7.99 -6.24
CA THR A 75 0.97 -9.30 -6.61
C THR A 75 -0.22 -9.18 -7.55
N ASN A 76 -1.35 -8.67 -7.07
CA ASN A 76 -2.53 -8.48 -7.89
C ASN A 76 -2.83 -7.00 -8.06
N PRO A 77 -3.34 -6.56 -9.23
CA PRO A 77 -3.67 -5.16 -9.43
C PRO A 77 -4.88 -4.76 -8.60
N VAL A 78 -4.91 -3.50 -8.19
CA VAL A 78 -6.08 -2.88 -7.57
C VAL A 78 -6.89 -2.25 -8.70
N VAL A 79 -7.96 -2.90 -9.14
CA VAL A 79 -8.81 -2.42 -10.23
C VAL A 79 -9.79 -1.39 -9.68
N VAL A 80 -9.77 -0.19 -10.26
CA VAL A 80 -10.58 0.95 -9.78
C VAL A 80 -11.71 1.23 -10.78
N PRO A 81 -12.99 1.11 -10.36
CA PRO A 81 -14.12 1.32 -11.26
C PRO A 81 -14.26 2.80 -11.65
N ALA A 82 -14.97 3.05 -12.76
CA ALA A 82 -15.24 4.42 -13.24
C ALA A 82 -16.07 5.22 -12.24
N ASP A 83 -17.04 4.57 -11.59
CA ASP A 83 -17.94 5.19 -10.62
C ASP A 83 -17.69 4.62 -9.24
N GLY A 84 -17.68 5.48 -8.23
CA GLY A 84 -17.41 5.09 -6.86
C GLY A 84 -15.93 4.78 -6.67
N GLY A 85 -15.64 3.76 -5.87
CA GLY A 85 -14.27 3.36 -5.57
C GLY A 85 -14.19 1.91 -5.13
N VAL A 86 -12.98 1.47 -4.80
CA VAL A 86 -12.75 0.18 -4.16
C VAL A 86 -12.16 0.41 -2.78
N GLU A 87 -12.37 -0.54 -1.90
CA GLU A 87 -11.81 -0.47 -0.56
C GLU A 87 -10.55 -1.30 -0.49
N LEU A 88 -9.49 -0.68 0.02
CA LEU A 88 -8.24 -1.32 0.33
C LEU A 88 -8.19 -1.55 1.84
N GLU A 89 -8.07 -2.79 2.27
CA GLU A 89 -8.00 -3.15 3.68
C GLU A 89 -6.57 -3.44 4.07
N VAL A 90 -6.09 -2.77 5.13
CA VAL A 90 -4.73 -2.91 5.63
C VAL A 90 -4.78 -3.32 7.10
N SER A 91 -4.20 -4.46 7.40
CA SER A 91 -4.03 -4.92 8.78
C SER A 91 -2.56 -5.28 9.02
N GLY A 92 -2.17 -5.41 10.28
CA GLY A 92 -0.79 -5.68 10.61
C GLY A 92 -0.64 -6.50 11.87
N GLU A 93 0.53 -7.11 11.99
CA GLU A 93 0.98 -7.80 13.18
C GLU A 93 2.31 -7.21 13.60
N VAL A 94 2.35 -6.66 14.80
CA VAL A 94 3.55 -6.01 15.35
C VAL A 94 4.38 -7.05 16.09
N LYS A 95 5.66 -7.14 15.73
CA LYS A 95 6.62 -8.10 16.29
C LYS A 95 7.91 -7.39 16.64
N ALA A 96 8.59 -7.88 17.70
CA ALA A 96 9.97 -7.46 17.92
C ALA A 96 10.84 -7.96 16.76
N SER A 97 11.64 -7.07 16.17
CA SER A 97 12.53 -7.46 15.10
C SER A 97 13.79 -8.12 15.65
N ALA A 98 14.28 -9.13 14.91
CA ALA A 98 15.61 -9.69 15.17
C ALA A 98 16.72 -8.75 14.71
N GLU A 99 16.41 -7.82 13.82
CA GLU A 99 17.35 -6.83 13.33
C GLU A 99 17.59 -5.75 14.39
N ARG A 100 18.78 -5.19 14.39
CA ARG A 100 19.13 -4.07 15.25
C ARG A 100 19.86 -3.02 14.43
N ASP A 101 19.63 -1.78 14.83
CA ASP A 101 20.35 -0.64 14.29
C ASP A 101 21.83 -0.70 14.73
N ALA A 102 22.70 -0.06 13.95
CA ALA A 102 24.12 0.12 14.29
C ALA A 102 24.29 0.87 15.61
N ALA A 103 23.33 1.68 16.03
CA ALA A 103 23.31 2.36 17.33
C ALA A 103 22.75 1.48 18.46
N THR A 104 22.55 0.19 18.21
CA THR A 104 22.02 -0.81 19.16
C THR A 104 20.56 -0.64 19.55
N ASP A 105 19.82 0.24 18.90
CA ASP A 105 18.41 0.39 19.14
C ASP A 105 17.63 -0.83 18.66
N ALA A 106 16.69 -1.29 19.47
CA ALA A 106 15.81 -2.36 19.05
C ALA A 106 14.85 -1.87 17.98
N LEU A 107 14.68 -2.68 16.95
CA LEU A 107 13.74 -2.40 15.88
C LEU A 107 12.45 -3.19 16.08
N THR A 108 11.38 -2.66 15.54
CA THR A 108 10.06 -3.31 15.54
C THR A 108 9.67 -3.59 14.10
N THR A 109 9.17 -4.78 13.83
CA THR A 109 8.66 -5.15 12.52
C THR A 109 7.14 -5.19 12.55
N VAL A 110 6.51 -4.59 11.55
CA VAL A 110 5.07 -4.74 11.31
C VAL A 110 4.91 -5.53 10.01
N ALA A 111 4.40 -6.75 10.13
CA ALA A 111 4.03 -7.56 8.98
C ALA A 111 2.60 -7.20 8.60
N LEU A 112 2.39 -6.79 7.34
CA LEU A 112 1.09 -6.32 6.90
C LEU A 112 0.38 -7.34 6.03
N THR A 113 -0.95 -7.20 5.98
CA THR A 113 -1.81 -7.86 5.00
C THR A 113 -2.60 -6.76 4.32
N VAL A 114 -2.47 -6.65 3.00
CA VAL A 114 -3.14 -5.62 2.22
C VAL A 114 -3.99 -6.31 1.16
N THR A 115 -5.30 -6.13 1.25
CA THR A 115 -6.26 -6.80 0.38
C THR A 115 -7.22 -5.81 -0.26
N CYS A 116 -7.73 -6.19 -1.42
CA CYS A 116 -8.81 -5.48 -2.11
C CYS A 116 -9.78 -6.53 -2.61
N GLY A 117 -11.04 -6.46 -2.15
CA GLY A 117 -12.04 -7.48 -2.49
C GLY A 117 -11.66 -8.89 -2.02
N GLY A 118 -10.95 -9.00 -0.89
CA GLY A 118 -10.49 -10.27 -0.35
C GLY A 118 -9.23 -10.83 -1.01
N GLN A 119 -8.69 -10.17 -2.03
CA GLN A 119 -7.51 -10.62 -2.77
C GLN A 119 -6.28 -9.82 -2.34
N LYS A 120 -5.19 -10.51 -2.05
CA LYS A 120 -3.93 -9.85 -1.68
C LYS A 120 -3.37 -9.07 -2.86
N VAL A 121 -3.06 -7.79 -2.63
CA VAL A 121 -2.51 -6.89 -3.65
C VAL A 121 -1.05 -6.56 -3.41
N LEU A 122 -0.55 -6.75 -2.19
CA LEU A 122 0.88 -6.68 -1.86
C LEU A 122 1.33 -8.02 -1.30
N GLY A 123 2.48 -8.50 -1.77
CA GLY A 123 3.11 -9.71 -1.27
C GLY A 123 4.13 -9.40 -0.20
N MET A 124 4.02 -10.05 0.94
CA MET A 124 4.95 -9.94 2.06
C MET A 124 5.30 -8.48 2.43
N PRO A 125 4.30 -7.59 2.58
CA PRO A 125 4.59 -6.22 2.95
C PRO A 125 5.08 -6.16 4.39
N LYS A 126 6.21 -5.46 4.58
CA LYS A 126 6.86 -5.39 5.88
C LYS A 126 7.40 -3.99 6.12
N ALA A 127 7.07 -3.43 7.27
CA ALA A 127 7.64 -2.18 7.76
C ALA A 127 8.59 -2.46 8.91
N VAL A 128 9.73 -1.79 8.92
CA VAL A 128 10.68 -1.84 10.03
C VAL A 128 10.73 -0.46 10.66
N LEU A 129 10.54 -0.40 11.96
CA LEU A 129 10.39 0.83 12.72
C LEU A 129 11.45 0.93 13.82
N ARG A 130 11.87 2.18 14.09
CA ARG A 130 12.72 2.54 15.22
C ARG A 130 11.95 3.46 16.16
N GLY A 131 12.11 3.25 17.42
CA GLY A 131 11.43 4.02 18.45
C GLY A 131 10.30 3.29 19.11
#